data_95a578aa4413409ade38fa7d2b15622e
#
_entry.id   95a578aa4413409ade38fa7d2b15622e
#
_cell.length_a   1.000
_cell.length_b   1.000
_cell.length_c   1.000
_cell.angle_alpha   90.00
_cell.angle_beta   90.00
_cell.angle_gamma   90.00
#
_symmetry.space_group_name_H-M   'P 1'
#
loop_
_entity.id
_entity.type
_entity.pdbx_description
1 polymer ?
#
loop_
_entity_poly.entity_id
_entity_poly.type
_entity_poly.pdbx_seq_one_letter_code
_entity_poly.pdbx_strand_id
1 'polypeptide(L)' 'VNDNNLCAKHKDSYNIGISYIIAVGNFDGGELRVWNEAGTEYEDVNIHNKFLCFNGSKHYHQTMPFTGNRYSIIYYIQ' A
#
# COMPACT_ATOMS: atom_id res chain seq x y z
N VAL A 1 7.55 -0.27 -9.09
CA VAL A 1 6.27 0.16 -9.67
C VAL A 1 5.37 -1.04 -9.88
N ASN A 2 4.19 -0.98 -9.33
CA ASN A 2 3.17 -2.00 -9.57
C ASN A 2 2.37 -1.65 -10.80
N ASP A 3 1.96 -2.69 -11.50
CA ASP A 3 0.99 -2.54 -12.58
C ASP A 3 -0.44 -2.55 -11.99
N ASN A 4 -1.44 -2.84 -12.81
CA ASN A 4 -2.84 -2.79 -12.41
C ASN A 4 -3.31 -4.04 -11.64
N ASN A 5 -2.40 -4.87 -11.16
CA ASN A 5 -2.76 -6.05 -10.40
C ASN A 5 -3.06 -5.71 -8.94
N LEU A 6 -4.03 -6.42 -8.38
CA LEU A 6 -4.32 -6.33 -6.96
C LEU A 6 -3.32 -7.18 -6.20
N CYS A 7 -2.88 -6.67 -5.05
CA CYS A 7 -2.03 -7.43 -4.15
C CYS A 7 -2.91 -8.07 -3.07
N ALA A 8 -2.65 -9.32 -2.74
CA ALA A 8 -3.29 -9.98 -1.62
C ALA A 8 -2.77 -9.37 -0.31
N LYS A 9 -3.55 -9.51 0.76
CA LYS A 9 -3.14 -9.09 2.10
C LYS A 9 -1.82 -9.78 2.45
N HIS A 10 -0.78 -9.00 2.75
CA HIS A 10 0.55 -9.54 3.02
C HIS A 10 1.38 -8.59 3.87
N LYS A 11 2.47 -9.11 4.41
CA LYS A 11 3.56 -8.32 4.98
C LYS A 11 4.77 -8.46 4.08
N ASP A 12 5.61 -7.43 4.07
CA ASP A 12 6.89 -7.53 3.38
C ASP A 12 7.80 -8.50 4.12
N SER A 13 8.49 -9.36 3.37
CA SER A 13 9.34 -10.39 3.96
C SER A 13 10.69 -9.87 4.45
N TYR A 14 11.09 -8.69 4.01
CA TYR A 14 12.34 -8.08 4.43
C TYR A 14 12.07 -7.07 5.54
N ASN A 15 12.92 -7.09 6.57
CA ASN A 15 12.82 -6.12 7.65
C ASN A 15 13.56 -4.85 7.26
N ILE A 16 12.93 -4.03 6.46
CA ILE A 16 13.53 -2.80 5.95
C ILE A 16 13.04 -1.55 6.69
N GLY A 17 12.15 -1.71 7.67
CA GLY A 17 11.66 -0.60 8.46
C GLY A 17 10.56 0.19 7.76
N ILE A 18 10.75 1.51 7.69
CA ILE A 18 9.70 2.43 7.21
C ILE A 18 9.71 2.49 5.69
N SER A 19 8.51 2.46 5.13
CA SER A 19 8.29 2.65 3.69
C SER A 19 7.40 3.86 3.47
N TYR A 20 7.61 4.54 2.33
CA TYR A 20 6.73 5.58 1.84
C TYR A 20 6.10 5.09 0.54
N ILE A 21 4.79 5.15 0.45
CA ILE A 21 4.07 4.72 -0.76
C ILE A 21 3.17 5.83 -1.26
N ILE A 22 3.10 5.96 -2.58
CA ILE A 22 2.20 6.88 -3.26
C ILE A 22 1.63 6.17 -4.49
N ALA A 23 0.39 6.43 -4.81
CA ALA A 23 -0.22 5.95 -6.05
C ALA A 23 -0.48 7.14 -6.97
N VAL A 24 -0.15 6.97 -8.24
CA VAL A 24 -0.31 8.00 -9.25
C VAL A 24 -1.05 7.41 -10.45
N GLY A 25 -1.58 8.28 -11.29
CA GLY A 25 -2.30 7.88 -12.47
C GLY A 25 -3.72 8.39 -12.46
N ASN A 26 -4.51 7.87 -13.39
CA ASN A 26 -5.92 8.23 -13.53
C ASN A 26 -6.77 7.03 -13.15
N PHE A 27 -7.21 7.00 -11.91
CA PHE A 27 -7.93 5.87 -11.36
C PHE A 27 -8.89 6.29 -10.25
N ASP A 28 -9.87 5.42 -10.00
CA ASP A 28 -10.80 5.52 -8.87
C ASP A 28 -10.67 4.28 -8.00
N GLY A 29 -10.84 4.44 -6.69
CA GLY A 29 -10.62 3.35 -5.74
C GLY A 29 -9.14 3.19 -5.44
N GLY A 30 -8.70 1.97 -5.22
CA GLY A 30 -7.29 1.65 -5.05
C GLY A 30 -6.68 2.15 -3.75
N GLU A 31 -7.49 2.32 -2.71
CA GLU A 31 -6.98 2.64 -1.39
C GLU A 31 -6.00 1.56 -0.92
N LEU A 32 -5.05 1.94 -0.10
CA LEU A 32 -4.21 0.97 0.57
C LEU A 32 -4.85 0.61 1.89
N ARG A 33 -5.20 -0.65 2.04
CA ARG A 33 -5.72 -1.17 3.31
C ARG A 33 -4.54 -1.61 4.17
N VAL A 34 -4.37 -0.93 5.30
CA VAL A 34 -3.28 -1.21 6.24
C VAL A 34 -3.90 -1.79 7.51
N TRP A 35 -3.39 -2.95 7.92
CA TRP A 35 -3.88 -3.67 9.07
C TRP A 35 -3.00 -3.37 10.29
N ASN A 36 -3.54 -3.55 11.48
CA ASN A 36 -2.73 -3.55 12.70
C ASN A 36 -1.76 -4.74 12.68
N GLU A 37 -0.84 -4.79 13.64
CA GLU A 37 0.17 -5.86 13.66
C GLU A 37 -0.45 -7.24 13.79
N ALA A 38 -1.56 -7.35 14.51
CA ALA A 38 -2.27 -8.62 14.69
C ALA A 38 -3.05 -9.03 13.43
N GLY A 39 -3.30 -8.10 12.51
CA GLY A 39 -4.07 -8.38 11.31
C GLY A 39 -5.57 -8.51 11.55
N THR A 40 -6.08 -7.90 12.62
CA THR A 40 -7.49 -8.03 13.02
C THR A 40 -8.31 -6.79 12.70
N GLU A 41 -7.67 -5.63 12.61
CA GLU A 41 -8.34 -4.37 12.30
C GLU A 41 -7.57 -3.64 11.21
N TYR A 42 -8.26 -2.85 10.42
CA TYR A 42 -7.64 -2.15 9.30
C TYR A 42 -8.17 -0.74 9.14
N GLU A 43 -7.42 0.03 8.35
CA GLU A 43 -7.82 1.36 7.89
C GLU A 43 -7.53 1.44 6.40
N ASP A 44 -8.49 1.98 5.63
CA ASP A 44 -8.30 2.22 4.20
C ASP A 44 -7.80 3.65 4.01
N VAL A 45 -6.62 3.78 3.40
CA VAL A 45 -5.95 5.06 3.24
C VAL A 45 -5.92 5.44 1.77
N ASN A 46 -6.38 6.64 1.47
CA ASN A 46 -6.28 7.17 0.12
C ASN A 46 -4.85 7.65 -0.11
N ILE A 47 -4.14 6.97 -1.01
CA ILE A 47 -2.76 7.32 -1.35
C ILE A 47 -2.63 7.90 -2.77
N HIS A 48 -3.75 8.31 -3.38
CA HIS A 48 -3.75 8.94 -4.71
C HIS A 48 -3.09 10.31 -4.62
N ASN A 49 -1.91 10.43 -5.18
CA ASN A 49 -1.07 11.63 -5.12
C ASN A 49 -0.69 12.06 -3.69
N LYS A 50 -0.72 11.12 -2.75
CA LYS A 50 -0.37 11.37 -1.34
C LYS A 50 0.54 10.26 -0.85
N PHE A 51 1.57 10.63 -0.11
CA PHE A 51 2.44 9.65 0.51
C PHE A 51 1.84 9.13 1.81
N LEU A 52 1.96 7.82 1.98
CA LEU A 52 1.70 7.17 3.27
C LEU A 52 3.02 6.59 3.77
N CYS A 53 3.34 6.87 5.03
CA CYS A 53 4.49 6.31 5.71
C CYS A 53 4.02 5.17 6.61
N PHE A 54 4.55 3.98 6.40
CA PHE A 54 4.16 2.83 7.21
C PHE A 54 5.27 1.79 7.23
N ASN A 55 5.19 0.85 8.18
CA ASN A 55 6.15 -0.24 8.25
C ASN A 55 5.52 -1.50 7.63
N GLY A 56 5.89 -1.76 6.37
CA GLY A 56 5.33 -2.87 5.59
C GLY A 56 5.73 -4.25 6.10
N SER A 57 6.82 -4.35 6.89
CA SER A 57 7.23 -5.63 7.46
C SER A 57 6.47 -5.96 8.74
N LYS A 58 5.86 -4.98 9.40
CA LYS A 58 5.08 -5.19 10.62
C LYS A 58 3.58 -5.23 10.38
N HIS A 59 3.10 -4.53 9.36
CA HIS A 59 1.68 -4.38 9.10
C HIS A 59 1.28 -5.09 7.83
N TYR A 60 0.26 -5.93 7.91
CA TYR A 60 -0.38 -6.47 6.72
C TYR A 60 -0.96 -5.32 5.92
N HIS A 61 -0.88 -5.41 4.60
CA HIS A 61 -1.44 -4.39 3.73
C HIS A 61 -1.87 -5.02 2.40
N GLN A 62 -2.80 -4.35 1.73
CA GLN A 62 -3.30 -4.80 0.43
C GLN A 62 -3.90 -3.61 -0.33
N THR A 63 -3.86 -3.70 -1.66
CA THR A 63 -4.50 -2.72 -2.51
C THR A 63 -5.96 -3.09 -2.71
N MET A 64 -6.85 -2.12 -2.50
CA MET A 64 -8.27 -2.30 -2.75
C MET A 64 -8.57 -2.23 -4.24
N PRO A 65 -9.72 -2.78 -4.69
CA PRO A 65 -10.10 -2.72 -6.09
C PRO A 65 -10.13 -1.31 -6.63
N PHE A 66 -9.76 -1.16 -7.90
CA PHE A 66 -9.75 0.14 -8.57
C PHE A 66 -10.14 -0.01 -10.02
N THR A 67 -10.52 1.12 -10.64
CA THR A 67 -10.75 1.24 -12.06
C THR A 67 -9.81 2.29 -12.63
N GLY A 68 -9.39 2.12 -13.88
CA GLY A 68 -8.46 3.04 -14.51
C GLY A 68 -7.02 2.55 -14.45
N ASN A 69 -6.07 3.46 -14.59
CA ASN A 69 -4.64 3.16 -14.58
C ASN A 69 -4.03 3.67 -13.29
N ARG A 70 -3.51 2.75 -12.50
CA ARG A 70 -2.92 3.03 -11.20
C ARG A 70 -1.48 2.51 -11.16
N TYR A 71 -0.56 3.37 -10.75
CA TYR A 71 0.84 3.01 -10.55
C TYR A 71 1.23 3.37 -9.14
N SER A 72 1.86 2.46 -8.42
CA SER A 72 2.35 2.75 -7.09
C SER A 72 3.87 2.80 -7.09
N ILE A 73 4.40 3.72 -6.29
CA ILE A 73 5.83 3.92 -6.12
C ILE A 73 6.12 3.77 -4.64
N ILE A 74 7.09 2.94 -4.32
CA ILE A 74 7.46 2.67 -2.93
C ILE A 74 8.90 3.06 -2.74
N TYR A 75 9.15 3.87 -1.70
CA TYR A 75 10.50 4.23 -1.27
C TYR A 75 10.77 3.56 0.07
N TYR A 76 11.87 2.85 0.16
CA TYR A 76 12.30 2.16 1.38
C TYR A 76 13.40 2.96 2.05
N ILE A 77 13.24 3.16 3.35
CA ILE A 77 14.24 3.79 4.19
C ILE A 77 14.98 2.70 4.94
N GLN A 78 16.29 2.65 4.75
CA GLN A 78 17.14 1.66 5.40
C GLN A 78 18.05 2.30 6.43
#